data_490b7e56489c1ee1b568918f1330b2a5
#
_entry.id   490b7e56489c1ee1b568918f1330b2a5
#
_cell.length_a   1.000
_cell.length_b   1.000
_cell.length_c   1.000
_cell.angle_alpha   90.00
_cell.angle_beta   90.00
_cell.angle_gamma   90.00
#
_symmetry.space_group_name_H-M   'P 1'
#
loop_
_entity.id
_entity.type
_entity.pdbx_description
1 polymer ?
#
loop_
_entity_poly.entity_id
_entity_poly.type
_entity_poly.pdbx_seq_one_letter_code
_entity_poly.pdbx_strand_id
1 'polypeptide(L)'
;MIKIGYYCRSIKYGGVERVISLIINLLSKEKIFSHYLLTKSDILEGEYPLPNNTKRVRLLGKRTSLFWEIEKKHIDILIYNFYDKREIKKLNKLKTTKIIYYDHSSFLYWIYLKKYNFKDSIYYEYKKCKYVISLIPIENDYLFKIWGINSILMHNPTSFEYDSVIPSDLLSQNIIMIGRNDDPIKRFDLGIKAMKGIIEEIPNCQMNIVSLKIENFEKLIQDLNLENNVRFVGFQENVEIYLKNTSLHILPSLSECYPMVLSEAKIFGIPSILCGLDHLALAKGGTVIIYDDNPDTMAKEAIKIMRNYEYRKKLGNEARESMKKLKNNIIGKKWAKLLKSVYKGDKQSYKELSSGNKNKINEEEANKILNNQLHLFQKRNPLFRQITLNNLKQYSF
;
A
#
# COMPACT_ATOMS: atom_id res chain seq x y z
N MET A 1 -19.95 -5.77 23.94
CA MET A 1 -19.11 -5.95 22.75
C MET A 1 -19.00 -4.62 22.01
N ILE A 2 -17.80 -4.24 21.60
CA ILE A 2 -17.54 -3.00 20.84
C ILE A 2 -17.89 -3.26 19.37
N LYS A 3 -18.80 -2.47 18.82
CA LYS A 3 -19.24 -2.60 17.42
C LYS A 3 -18.33 -1.81 16.50
N ILE A 4 -17.58 -2.50 15.66
CA ILE A 4 -16.65 -1.91 14.70
C ILE A 4 -17.26 -1.95 13.31
N GLY A 5 -17.43 -0.79 12.69
CA GLY A 5 -17.82 -0.66 11.29
C GLY A 5 -16.61 -0.50 10.40
N TYR A 6 -16.60 -1.16 9.26
CA TYR A 6 -15.59 -1.05 8.20
C TYR A 6 -16.30 -0.61 6.93
N TYR A 7 -15.94 0.55 6.40
CA TYR A 7 -16.53 1.03 5.17
C TYR A 7 -15.63 0.81 3.97
N CYS A 8 -16.16 0.16 2.96
CA CYS A 8 -15.55 0.07 1.63
C CYS A 8 -16.65 0.02 0.55
N ARG A 9 -16.30 0.28 -0.72
CA ARG A 9 -17.28 0.21 -1.81
C ARG A 9 -17.69 -1.22 -2.12
N SER A 10 -16.73 -2.11 -2.15
CA SER A 10 -16.87 -3.55 -2.32
C SER A 10 -15.86 -4.26 -1.43
N ILE A 11 -15.83 -5.57 -1.40
CA ILE A 11 -14.78 -6.36 -0.72
C ILE A 11 -14.06 -7.27 -1.72
N LYS A 12 -13.92 -6.80 -2.96
CA LYS A 12 -13.34 -7.53 -4.09
C LYS A 12 -12.36 -6.62 -4.85
N TYR A 13 -11.30 -7.19 -5.42
CA TYR A 13 -10.37 -6.55 -6.36
C TYR A 13 -9.70 -5.25 -5.87
N GLY A 14 -8.87 -5.31 -4.87
CA GLY A 14 -8.08 -4.15 -4.50
C GLY A 14 -7.24 -4.35 -3.26
N GLY A 15 -6.21 -3.53 -3.10
CA GLY A 15 -5.35 -3.59 -1.92
C GLY A 15 -6.07 -3.15 -0.65
N VAL A 16 -6.93 -2.14 -0.74
CA VAL A 16 -7.71 -1.61 0.39
C VAL A 16 -8.71 -2.63 0.89
N GLU A 17 -9.46 -3.23 -0.03
CA GLU A 17 -10.46 -4.25 0.25
C GLU A 17 -9.83 -5.49 0.89
N ARG A 18 -8.66 -5.89 0.39
CA ARG A 18 -7.87 -6.98 0.96
C ARG A 18 -7.41 -6.66 2.37
N VAL A 19 -6.91 -5.46 2.61
CA VAL A 19 -6.50 -5.01 3.95
C VAL A 19 -7.65 -5.03 4.93
N ILE A 20 -8.84 -4.56 4.53
CA ILE A 20 -10.04 -4.58 5.37
C ILE A 20 -10.40 -6.03 5.75
N SER A 21 -10.44 -6.94 4.77
CA SER A 21 -10.67 -8.36 5.02
C SER A 21 -9.65 -8.92 6.04
N LEU A 22 -8.37 -8.67 5.84
CA LEU A 22 -7.31 -9.13 6.73
C LEU A 22 -7.44 -8.57 8.15
N ILE A 23 -7.76 -7.28 8.31
CA ILE A 23 -7.97 -6.65 9.61
C ILE A 23 -9.17 -7.29 10.33
N ILE A 24 -10.29 -7.50 9.64
CA ILE A 24 -11.46 -8.16 10.21
C ILE A 24 -11.09 -9.58 10.67
N ASN A 25 -10.38 -10.35 9.85
CA ASN A 25 -9.93 -11.70 10.18
C ASN A 25 -9.01 -11.72 11.42
N LEU A 26 -8.06 -10.80 11.52
CA LEU A 26 -7.16 -10.70 12.67
C LEU A 26 -7.91 -10.36 13.97
N LEU A 27 -8.85 -9.42 13.89
CA LEU A 27 -9.59 -8.93 15.04
C LEU A 27 -10.76 -9.82 15.44
N SER A 28 -11.23 -10.72 14.57
CA SER A 28 -12.32 -11.66 14.87
C SER A 28 -11.96 -12.67 15.97
N LYS A 29 -10.67 -12.86 16.24
CA LYS A 29 -10.15 -13.66 17.35
C LYS A 29 -10.38 -13.00 18.72
N GLU A 30 -10.63 -11.70 18.76
CA GLU A 30 -10.89 -10.91 19.96
C GLU A 30 -12.41 -10.87 20.25
N LYS A 31 -12.90 -11.67 21.19
CA LYS A 31 -14.33 -11.79 21.53
C LYS A 31 -15.02 -10.49 21.94
N ILE A 32 -14.22 -9.45 22.28
CA ILE A 32 -14.74 -8.13 22.67
C ILE A 32 -15.30 -7.34 21.49
N PHE A 33 -14.94 -7.66 20.24
CA PHE A 33 -15.35 -6.93 19.05
C PHE A 33 -16.52 -7.61 18.31
N SER A 34 -17.39 -6.82 17.73
CA SER A 34 -18.44 -7.25 16.80
C SER A 34 -18.25 -6.49 15.49
N HIS A 35 -18.08 -7.20 14.39
CA HIS A 35 -17.65 -6.65 13.10
C HIS A 35 -18.83 -6.40 12.18
N TYR A 36 -18.90 -5.19 11.61
CA TYR A 36 -19.89 -4.75 10.62
C TYR A 36 -19.20 -4.26 9.36
N LEU A 37 -19.39 -4.95 8.25
CA LEU A 37 -18.90 -4.52 6.95
C LEU A 37 -20.00 -3.73 6.24
N LEU A 38 -19.75 -2.44 5.97
CA LEU A 38 -20.66 -1.54 5.28
C LEU A 38 -20.17 -1.36 3.83
N THR A 39 -20.96 -1.83 2.84
CA THR A 39 -20.58 -1.79 1.42
C THR A 39 -21.66 -1.19 0.55
N LYS A 40 -21.26 -0.62 -0.60
CA LYS A 40 -22.18 -0.15 -1.65
C LYS A 40 -22.51 -1.24 -2.67
N SER A 41 -21.72 -2.29 -2.75
CA SER A 41 -21.95 -3.42 -3.65
C SER A 41 -22.75 -4.52 -2.98
N ASP A 42 -23.37 -5.34 -3.81
CA ASP A 42 -23.86 -6.67 -3.44
C ASP A 42 -22.70 -7.62 -3.13
N ILE A 43 -23.04 -8.82 -2.64
CA ILE A 43 -22.09 -9.91 -2.54
C ILE A 43 -21.68 -10.31 -3.96
N LEU A 44 -20.38 -10.31 -4.22
CA LEU A 44 -19.81 -10.62 -5.52
C LEU A 44 -19.02 -11.93 -5.42
N GLU A 45 -19.06 -12.71 -6.47
CA GLU A 45 -18.17 -13.87 -6.59
C GLU A 45 -16.69 -13.42 -6.53
N GLY A 46 -15.82 -14.17 -5.86
CA GLY A 46 -14.40 -13.84 -5.68
C GLY A 46 -14.15 -12.69 -4.69
N GLU A 47 -15.03 -12.48 -3.71
CA GLU A 47 -14.76 -11.58 -2.59
C GLU A 47 -13.66 -12.13 -1.68
N TYR A 48 -12.91 -11.21 -1.06
CA TYR A 48 -11.95 -11.61 -0.03
C TYR A 48 -12.64 -12.28 1.16
N PRO A 49 -12.06 -13.35 1.73
CA PRO A 49 -12.69 -14.14 2.78
C PRO A 49 -12.91 -13.31 4.05
N LEU A 50 -14.08 -13.46 4.63
CA LEU A 50 -14.49 -12.82 5.89
C LEU A 50 -14.89 -13.89 6.92
N PRO A 51 -14.68 -13.63 8.21
CA PRO A 51 -15.19 -14.49 9.27
C PRO A 51 -16.73 -14.60 9.22
N ASN A 52 -17.28 -15.77 9.48
CA ASN A 52 -18.73 -16.03 9.44
C ASN A 52 -19.56 -15.11 10.35
N ASN A 53 -18.97 -14.61 11.42
CA ASN A 53 -19.63 -13.68 12.35
C ASN A 53 -19.60 -12.21 11.92
N THR A 54 -19.07 -11.91 10.73
CA THR A 54 -19.09 -10.55 10.16
C THR A 54 -20.48 -10.19 9.66
N LYS A 55 -21.06 -9.16 10.24
CA LYS A 55 -22.38 -8.65 9.84
C LYS A 55 -22.27 -7.71 8.65
N ARG A 56 -22.95 -8.03 7.56
CA ARG A 56 -22.99 -7.17 6.37
C ARG A 56 -24.09 -6.13 6.45
N VAL A 57 -23.77 -4.91 6.08
CA VAL A 57 -24.69 -3.79 5.95
C VAL A 57 -24.57 -3.22 4.54
N ARG A 58 -25.64 -3.39 3.75
CA ARG A 58 -25.68 -2.93 2.36
C ARG A 58 -26.17 -1.49 2.30
N LEU A 59 -25.45 -0.64 1.62
CA LEU A 59 -25.78 0.77 1.43
C LEU A 59 -26.42 0.96 0.05
N LEU A 60 -27.56 0.31 -0.19
CA LEU A 60 -28.26 0.30 -1.48
C LEU A 60 -29.27 1.45 -1.56
N GLY A 61 -29.13 2.28 -2.61
CA GLY A 61 -30.11 3.32 -3.00
C GLY A 61 -29.91 4.69 -2.34
N LYS A 62 -30.73 5.65 -2.79
CA LYS A 62 -30.66 7.06 -2.36
C LYS A 62 -31.01 7.28 -0.87
N ARG A 63 -31.73 6.34 -0.25
CA ARG A 63 -32.22 6.46 1.13
C ARG A 63 -31.31 5.82 2.19
N THR A 64 -30.38 4.93 1.81
CA THR A 64 -29.45 4.29 2.73
C THR A 64 -28.11 5.04 2.73
N SER A 65 -28.04 6.10 3.51
CA SER A 65 -26.76 6.80 3.71
C SER A 65 -25.91 6.04 4.73
N LEU A 66 -24.60 6.08 4.53
CA LEU A 66 -23.62 5.53 5.49
C LEU A 66 -23.88 6.07 6.91
N PHE A 67 -24.15 7.36 7.02
CA PHE A 67 -24.44 8.04 8.28
C PHE A 67 -25.64 7.40 9.01
N TRP A 68 -26.75 7.18 8.33
CA TRP A 68 -27.96 6.61 8.92
C TRP A 68 -27.77 5.16 9.37
N GLU A 69 -27.09 4.33 8.57
CA GLU A 69 -26.81 2.94 8.95
C GLU A 69 -25.88 2.85 10.17
N ILE A 70 -24.90 3.74 10.28
CA ILE A 70 -24.03 3.82 11.45
C ILE A 70 -24.85 4.09 12.72
N GLU A 71 -25.75 5.06 12.69
CA GLU A 71 -26.62 5.40 13.83
C GLU A 71 -27.61 4.27 14.15
N LYS A 72 -28.29 3.74 13.13
CA LYS A 72 -29.25 2.63 13.28
C LYS A 72 -28.63 1.37 13.88
N LYS A 73 -27.41 1.03 13.52
CA LYS A 73 -26.69 -0.14 14.05
C LYS A 73 -25.95 0.16 15.36
N HIS A 74 -25.94 1.41 15.81
CA HIS A 74 -25.19 1.87 16.96
C HIS A 74 -23.71 1.43 16.86
N ILE A 75 -23.05 1.81 15.76
CA ILE A 75 -21.63 1.53 15.55
C ILE A 75 -20.81 2.40 16.49
N ASP A 76 -19.97 1.79 17.31
CA ASP A 76 -19.13 2.51 18.26
C ASP A 76 -17.93 3.17 17.59
N ILE A 77 -17.29 2.44 16.67
CA ILE A 77 -16.11 2.89 15.92
C ILE A 77 -16.31 2.59 14.44
N LEU A 78 -16.15 3.58 13.57
CA LEU A 78 -16.08 3.39 12.13
C LEU A 78 -14.63 3.53 11.66
N ILE A 79 -14.10 2.53 10.97
CA ILE A 79 -12.88 2.61 10.17
C ILE A 79 -13.30 3.02 8.76
N TYR A 80 -12.93 4.25 8.39
CA TYR A 80 -13.30 4.85 7.12
C TYR A 80 -12.10 4.92 6.19
N ASN A 81 -12.15 4.14 5.11
CA ASN A 81 -11.05 3.90 4.18
C ASN A 81 -11.19 4.70 2.86
N PHE A 82 -11.90 5.82 2.90
CA PHE A 82 -12.19 6.57 1.69
C PHE A 82 -11.88 8.06 1.87
N TYR A 83 -11.64 8.77 0.77
CA TYR A 83 -11.28 10.19 0.77
C TYR A 83 -12.38 11.07 0.14
N ASP A 84 -13.64 10.81 0.44
CA ASP A 84 -14.72 11.71 0.06
C ASP A 84 -14.90 12.83 1.10
N LYS A 85 -14.45 14.04 0.73
CA LYS A 85 -14.52 15.23 1.57
C LYS A 85 -15.93 15.55 2.08
N ARG A 86 -16.96 15.32 1.26
CA ARG A 86 -18.35 15.58 1.63
C ARG A 86 -18.84 14.56 2.66
N GLU A 87 -18.45 13.32 2.49
CA GLU A 87 -18.78 12.23 3.41
C GLU A 87 -18.05 12.40 4.75
N ILE A 88 -16.76 12.75 4.73
CA ILE A 88 -15.97 13.06 5.93
C ILE A 88 -16.62 14.20 6.74
N LYS A 89 -17.03 15.28 6.08
CA LYS A 89 -17.76 16.39 6.73
C LYS A 89 -19.03 15.94 7.43
N LYS A 90 -19.76 14.99 6.85
CA LYS A 90 -21.00 14.43 7.46
C LYS A 90 -20.63 13.53 8.63
N LEU A 91 -19.66 12.63 8.45
CA LEU A 91 -19.21 11.70 9.49
C LEU A 91 -18.68 12.42 10.73
N ASN A 92 -17.96 13.53 10.56
CA ASN A 92 -17.47 14.36 11.66
C ASN A 92 -18.58 15.00 12.52
N LYS A 93 -19.85 14.94 12.10
CA LYS A 93 -21.02 15.39 12.88
C LYS A 93 -21.61 14.30 13.78
N LEU A 94 -21.17 13.03 13.61
CA LEU A 94 -21.60 11.94 14.50
C LEU A 94 -21.12 12.19 15.93
N LYS A 95 -22.02 12.11 16.91
CA LYS A 95 -21.73 12.39 18.32
C LYS A 95 -21.29 11.14 19.08
N THR A 96 -21.89 10.01 18.76
CA THR A 96 -21.71 8.74 19.49
C THR A 96 -20.66 7.85 18.87
N THR A 97 -20.53 7.86 17.56
CA THR A 97 -19.58 7.03 16.80
C THR A 97 -18.23 7.74 16.67
N LYS A 98 -17.15 7.03 16.98
CA LYS A 98 -15.78 7.51 16.79
C LYS A 98 -15.28 7.09 15.41
N ILE A 99 -14.74 8.05 14.64
CA ILE A 99 -14.29 7.79 13.28
C ILE A 99 -12.76 7.70 13.27
N ILE A 100 -12.25 6.60 12.73
CA ILE A 100 -10.83 6.42 12.42
C ILE A 100 -10.69 6.56 10.89
N TYR A 101 -9.98 7.59 10.47
CA TYR A 101 -9.65 7.79 9.05
C TYR A 101 -8.39 7.03 8.71
N TYR A 102 -8.51 6.12 7.75
CA TYR A 102 -7.44 5.25 7.32
C TYR A 102 -7.21 5.43 5.82
N ASP A 103 -6.30 6.36 5.49
CA ASP A 103 -5.98 6.69 4.11
C ASP A 103 -4.95 5.69 3.56
N HIS A 104 -5.27 5.10 2.42
CA HIS A 104 -4.42 4.19 1.68
C HIS A 104 -3.76 4.85 0.46
N SER A 105 -3.96 6.14 0.28
CA SER A 105 -3.37 6.91 -0.82
C SER A 105 -2.00 7.44 -0.40
N SER A 106 -1.09 7.55 -1.37
CA SER A 106 0.18 8.22 -1.12
C SER A 106 -0.02 9.72 -0.94
N PHE A 107 0.42 10.30 0.17
CA PHE A 107 0.37 11.74 0.38
C PHE A 107 1.23 12.50 -0.65
N LEU A 108 2.32 11.89 -1.11
CA LEU A 108 3.16 12.45 -2.18
C LEU A 108 2.37 12.56 -3.50
N TYR A 109 1.50 11.61 -3.77
CA TYR A 109 0.60 11.68 -4.92
C TYR A 109 -0.37 12.86 -4.82
N TRP A 110 -0.91 13.15 -3.64
CA TRP A 110 -1.76 14.30 -3.39
C TRP A 110 -1.01 15.62 -3.51
N ILE A 111 0.22 15.70 -3.03
CA ILE A 111 1.10 16.85 -3.23
C ILE A 111 1.40 17.04 -4.72
N TYR A 112 1.62 15.96 -5.46
CA TYR A 112 1.92 15.96 -6.89
C TYR A 112 0.74 16.37 -7.76
N LEU A 113 -0.45 15.85 -7.53
CA LEU A 113 -1.65 16.14 -8.34
C LEU A 113 -2.14 17.58 -8.23
N LYS A 114 -1.74 18.31 -7.27
CA LYS A 114 -1.87 19.73 -7.00
C LYS A 114 -2.90 20.56 -7.80
N LYS A 115 -4.07 20.03 -7.97
CA LYS A 115 -5.27 20.83 -8.31
C LYS A 115 -5.89 21.48 -7.07
N TYR A 116 -5.32 21.30 -5.87
CA TYR A 116 -6.00 21.64 -4.64
C TYR A 116 -5.19 22.62 -3.79
N ASN A 117 -5.75 23.80 -3.60
CA ASN A 117 -5.45 24.63 -2.45
C ASN A 117 -5.55 23.78 -1.18
N PHE A 118 -4.70 23.98 -0.17
CA PHE A 118 -4.75 23.23 1.10
C PHE A 118 -6.17 23.18 1.70
N LYS A 119 -6.94 24.29 1.63
CA LYS A 119 -8.34 24.32 2.07
C LYS A 119 -9.27 23.39 1.30
N ASP A 120 -8.89 23.01 0.08
CA ASP A 120 -9.62 22.06 -0.75
C ASP A 120 -9.10 20.64 -0.63
N SER A 121 -7.96 20.43 0.03
CA SER A 121 -7.39 19.11 0.26
C SER A 121 -8.19 18.31 1.29
N ILE A 122 -8.10 16.99 1.22
CA ILE A 122 -8.66 16.09 2.22
C ILE A 122 -8.03 16.30 3.59
N TYR A 123 -6.77 16.71 3.65
CA TYR A 123 -6.02 16.95 4.88
C TYR A 123 -6.60 18.12 5.70
N TYR A 124 -7.24 19.09 5.06
CA TYR A 124 -8.00 20.13 5.77
C TYR A 124 -9.15 19.54 6.59
N GLU A 125 -9.81 18.50 6.07
CA GLU A 125 -10.84 17.79 6.82
C GLU A 125 -10.21 16.85 7.86
N TYR A 126 -9.08 16.23 7.59
CA TYR A 126 -8.34 15.39 8.55
C TYR A 126 -7.85 16.18 9.76
N LYS A 127 -7.53 17.47 9.61
CA LYS A 127 -7.20 18.34 10.74
C LYS A 127 -8.33 18.44 11.78
N LYS A 128 -9.57 18.22 11.36
CA LYS A 128 -10.75 18.20 12.23
C LYS A 128 -11.05 16.82 12.81
N CYS A 129 -10.34 15.78 12.31
CA CYS A 129 -10.55 14.41 12.70
C CYS A 129 -9.71 14.08 13.93
N LYS A 130 -10.32 13.35 14.86
CA LYS A 130 -9.64 13.00 16.12
C LYS A 130 -8.66 11.85 15.96
N TYR A 131 -8.96 10.93 15.04
CA TYR A 131 -8.18 9.71 14.85
C TYR A 131 -7.85 9.53 13.36
N VAL A 132 -6.57 9.63 13.03
CA VAL A 132 -6.06 9.48 11.66
C VAL A 132 -4.96 8.44 11.66
N ILE A 133 -4.97 7.53 10.70
CA ILE A 133 -3.91 6.55 10.48
C ILE A 133 -3.16 6.94 9.22
N SER A 134 -1.84 6.93 9.30
CA SER A 134 -0.91 6.98 8.17
C SER A 134 -0.20 5.64 8.00
N LEU A 135 0.21 5.33 6.78
CA LEU A 135 0.92 4.10 6.42
C LEU A 135 2.42 4.32 6.20
N ILE A 136 2.81 5.57 5.97
CA ILE A 136 4.15 5.96 5.56
C ILE A 136 4.80 6.78 6.70
N PRO A 137 6.01 6.44 7.15
CA PRO A 137 6.68 7.17 8.23
C PRO A 137 6.86 8.66 7.95
N ILE A 138 7.31 9.00 6.73
CA ILE A 138 7.51 10.40 6.34
C ILE A 138 6.17 11.17 6.28
N GLU A 139 5.08 10.52 5.89
CA GLU A 139 3.74 11.12 5.94
C GLU A 139 3.32 11.42 7.37
N ASN A 140 3.56 10.48 8.29
CA ASN A 140 3.22 10.66 9.71
C ASN A 140 3.91 11.91 10.29
N ASP A 141 5.20 12.09 10.01
CA ASP A 141 5.97 13.24 10.47
C ASP A 141 5.52 14.52 9.77
N TYR A 142 5.24 14.47 8.48
CA TYR A 142 4.77 15.59 7.68
C TYR A 142 3.39 16.09 8.13
N LEU A 143 2.44 15.17 8.34
CA LEU A 143 1.11 15.50 8.86
C LEU A 143 1.19 16.24 10.19
N PHE A 144 2.10 15.81 11.06
CA PHE A 144 2.30 16.47 12.36
C PHE A 144 2.96 17.84 12.24
N LYS A 145 4.12 17.92 11.56
CA LYS A 145 4.93 19.14 11.51
C LYS A 145 4.25 20.27 10.72
N ILE A 146 3.63 19.92 9.58
CA ILE A 146 3.09 20.93 8.67
C ILE A 146 1.62 21.27 8.98
N TRP A 147 0.83 20.26 9.37
CA TRP A 147 -0.61 20.47 9.54
C TRP A 147 -1.10 20.29 10.97
N GLY A 148 -0.23 19.93 11.90
CA GLY A 148 -0.59 19.68 13.29
C GLY A 148 -1.54 18.49 13.47
N ILE A 149 -1.53 17.53 12.52
CA ILE A 149 -2.35 16.33 12.56
C ILE A 149 -1.59 15.22 13.28
N ASN A 150 -2.07 14.82 14.44
CA ASN A 150 -1.54 13.65 15.14
C ASN A 150 -2.09 12.37 14.51
N SER A 151 -1.34 11.79 13.60
CA SER A 151 -1.68 10.49 13.02
C SER A 151 -0.92 9.35 13.72
N ILE A 152 -1.47 8.13 13.61
CA ILE A 152 -0.83 6.91 14.10
C ILE A 152 -0.24 6.19 12.90
N LEU A 153 1.05 5.87 12.96
CA LEU A 153 1.68 5.00 11.97
C LEU A 153 1.25 3.56 12.20
N MET A 154 0.45 3.02 11.28
CA MET A 154 -0.05 1.66 11.32
C MET A 154 0.25 0.98 9.98
N HIS A 155 0.92 -0.16 10.01
CA HIS A 155 1.18 -0.92 8.80
C HIS A 155 0.02 -1.85 8.46
N ASN A 156 -0.16 -2.14 7.17
CA ASN A 156 -1.13 -3.12 6.72
C ASN A 156 -0.71 -4.53 7.13
N PRO A 157 -1.65 -5.41 7.48
CA PRO A 157 -1.39 -6.84 7.58
C PRO A 157 -1.07 -7.41 6.19
N THR A 158 -0.45 -8.57 6.15
CA THR A 158 -0.07 -9.26 4.92
C THR A 158 -1.00 -10.43 4.64
N SER A 159 -1.08 -10.84 3.37
CA SER A 159 -1.91 -11.98 2.96
C SER A 159 -1.36 -13.32 3.46
N PHE A 160 -0.10 -13.36 3.84
CA PHE A 160 0.60 -14.57 4.25
C PHE A 160 1.09 -14.47 5.68
N GLU A 161 0.99 -15.57 6.42
CA GLU A 161 1.55 -15.66 7.77
C GLU A 161 3.06 -15.91 7.69
N TYR A 162 3.83 -14.99 8.23
CA TYR A 162 5.29 -14.99 8.16
C TYR A 162 5.93 -16.33 8.57
N ASP A 163 5.43 -16.93 9.64
CA ASP A 163 6.02 -18.14 10.20
C ASP A 163 5.60 -19.43 9.46
N SER A 164 4.58 -19.36 8.60
CA SER A 164 4.05 -20.50 7.84
C SER A 164 4.54 -20.54 6.39
N VAL A 165 5.08 -19.42 5.89
CA VAL A 165 5.57 -19.35 4.51
C VAL A 165 6.95 -19.99 4.39
N ILE A 166 7.08 -20.89 3.43
CA ILE A 166 8.38 -21.38 2.95
C ILE A 166 8.93 -20.35 1.98
N PRO A 167 10.09 -19.74 2.25
CA PRO A 167 10.70 -18.77 1.33
C PRO A 167 11.01 -19.38 -0.03
N SER A 168 11.11 -18.53 -1.05
CA SER A 168 11.70 -18.92 -2.33
C SER A 168 13.16 -19.33 -2.13
N ASP A 169 13.59 -20.37 -2.84
CA ASP A 169 14.99 -20.80 -2.87
C ASP A 169 15.89 -19.85 -3.69
N LEU A 170 15.26 -18.97 -4.45
CA LEU A 170 15.90 -17.98 -5.34
C LEU A 170 16.78 -18.61 -6.43
N LEU A 171 16.56 -19.89 -6.78
CA LEU A 171 17.34 -20.58 -7.82
C LEU A 171 16.75 -20.41 -9.22
N SER A 172 15.47 -20.06 -9.31
CA SER A 172 14.81 -19.88 -10.61
C SER A 172 15.32 -18.65 -11.35
N GLN A 173 15.14 -18.63 -12.66
CA GLN A 173 15.37 -17.43 -13.49
C GLN A 173 14.07 -16.65 -13.71
N ASN A 174 13.17 -16.66 -12.73
CA ASN A 174 11.87 -16.02 -12.83
C ASN A 174 11.84 -14.66 -12.13
N ILE A 175 11.32 -13.69 -12.86
CA ILE A 175 10.99 -12.34 -12.37
C ILE A 175 9.47 -12.25 -12.27
N ILE A 176 8.96 -11.48 -11.30
CA ILE A 176 7.53 -11.25 -11.14
C ILE A 176 7.19 -9.75 -11.07
N MET A 177 6.10 -9.38 -11.70
CA MET A 177 5.38 -8.13 -11.47
C MET A 177 3.93 -8.45 -11.11
N ILE A 178 3.37 -7.76 -10.12
CA ILE A 178 2.00 -7.99 -9.67
C ILE A 178 1.27 -6.64 -9.52
N GLY A 179 0.08 -6.53 -10.08
CA GLY A 179 -0.73 -5.32 -9.90
C GLY A 179 -1.90 -5.24 -10.87
N ARG A 180 -2.66 -4.14 -10.79
CA ARG A 180 -3.69 -3.83 -11.78
C ARG A 180 -3.04 -3.13 -12.97
N ASN A 181 -3.40 -3.52 -14.16
CA ASN A 181 -2.86 -2.95 -15.39
C ASN A 181 -3.71 -1.82 -15.98
N ASP A 182 -4.90 -1.60 -15.45
CA ASP A 182 -5.78 -0.46 -15.78
C ASP A 182 -5.30 0.86 -15.16
N ASP A 183 -4.26 0.81 -14.34
CA ASP A 183 -3.70 1.94 -13.65
C ASP A 183 -2.32 2.32 -14.24
N PRO A 184 -2.21 3.45 -14.95
CA PRO A 184 -0.95 3.90 -15.56
C PRO A 184 0.15 4.15 -14.52
N ILE A 185 -0.21 4.26 -13.26
CA ILE A 185 0.73 4.40 -12.14
C ILE A 185 1.61 3.14 -11.99
N LYS A 186 1.13 1.96 -12.38
CA LYS A 186 1.85 0.68 -12.21
C LYS A 186 3.00 0.48 -13.19
N ARG A 187 2.98 1.13 -14.36
CA ARG A 187 4.09 1.19 -15.32
C ARG A 187 4.69 -0.17 -15.69
N PHE A 188 3.85 -1.13 -16.00
CA PHE A 188 4.31 -2.44 -16.46
C PHE A 188 5.15 -2.36 -17.75
N ASP A 189 4.89 -1.34 -18.58
CA ASP A 189 5.71 -1.06 -19.77
C ASP A 189 7.20 -0.92 -19.47
N LEU A 190 7.56 -0.31 -18.33
CA LEU A 190 8.95 -0.13 -17.94
C LEU A 190 9.64 -1.46 -17.64
N GLY A 191 8.96 -2.35 -16.89
CA GLY A 191 9.48 -3.69 -16.60
C GLY A 191 9.56 -4.57 -17.86
N ILE A 192 8.57 -4.49 -18.74
CA ILE A 192 8.57 -5.22 -20.03
C ILE A 192 9.75 -4.75 -20.90
N LYS A 193 9.97 -3.44 -21.02
CA LYS A 193 11.11 -2.89 -21.78
C LYS A 193 12.46 -3.33 -21.20
N ALA A 194 12.58 -3.42 -19.89
CA ALA A 194 13.81 -3.88 -19.23
C ALA A 194 14.13 -5.36 -19.55
N MET A 195 13.11 -6.18 -19.82
CA MET A 195 13.32 -7.59 -20.18
C MET A 195 14.17 -7.75 -21.44
N LYS A 196 14.11 -6.80 -22.39
CA LYS A 196 14.96 -6.87 -23.60
C LYS A 196 16.42 -6.96 -23.23
N GLY A 197 16.95 -6.07 -22.42
CA GLY A 197 18.35 -6.12 -21.97
C GLY A 197 18.63 -7.32 -21.04
N ILE A 198 17.64 -7.75 -20.25
CA ILE A 198 17.81 -8.91 -19.36
C ILE A 198 18.01 -10.20 -20.16
N ILE A 199 17.24 -10.45 -21.22
CA ILE A 199 17.35 -11.69 -22.01
C ILE A 199 18.61 -11.75 -22.89
N GLU A 200 19.16 -10.60 -23.26
CA GLU A 200 20.46 -10.55 -23.94
C GLU A 200 21.56 -11.16 -23.07
N GLU A 201 21.47 -11.00 -21.77
CA GLU A 201 22.45 -11.48 -20.79
C GLU A 201 22.02 -12.79 -20.10
N ILE A 202 20.73 -13.04 -19.98
CA ILE A 202 20.13 -14.22 -19.34
C ILE A 202 19.00 -14.75 -20.22
N PRO A 203 19.29 -15.47 -21.32
CA PRO A 203 18.30 -15.84 -22.34
C PRO A 203 17.09 -16.63 -21.82
N ASN A 204 17.28 -17.43 -20.78
CA ASN A 204 16.22 -18.27 -20.19
C ASN A 204 15.39 -17.51 -19.11
N CYS A 205 15.67 -16.22 -18.88
CA CYS A 205 14.91 -15.45 -17.91
C CYS A 205 13.45 -15.31 -18.31
N GLN A 206 12.54 -15.54 -17.36
CA GLN A 206 11.09 -15.48 -17.56
C GLN A 206 10.50 -14.39 -16.68
N MET A 207 9.56 -13.61 -17.21
CA MET A 207 8.78 -12.66 -16.44
C MET A 207 7.32 -13.07 -16.39
N ASN A 208 6.80 -13.29 -15.17
CA ASN A 208 5.38 -13.51 -14.94
C ASN A 208 4.73 -12.18 -14.51
N ILE A 209 3.72 -11.74 -15.24
CA ILE A 209 2.92 -10.56 -14.89
C ILE A 209 1.58 -11.05 -14.38
N VAL A 210 1.37 -10.94 -13.04
CA VAL A 210 0.10 -11.30 -12.41
C VAL A 210 -0.84 -10.11 -12.51
N SER A 211 -1.55 -10.05 -13.62
CA SER A 211 -2.50 -9.01 -13.97
C SER A 211 -3.38 -9.47 -15.11
N LEU A 212 -4.48 -8.77 -15.35
CA LEU A 212 -5.28 -8.98 -16.56
C LEU A 212 -4.44 -8.60 -17.80
N LYS A 213 -4.63 -9.33 -18.88
CA LYS A 213 -3.99 -9.07 -20.15
C LYS A 213 -4.66 -7.89 -20.84
N ILE A 214 -3.89 -6.96 -21.41
CA ILE A 214 -4.41 -5.86 -22.22
C ILE A 214 -3.61 -5.75 -23.52
N GLU A 215 -4.29 -5.38 -24.58
CA GLU A 215 -3.80 -5.35 -25.95
C GLU A 215 -2.51 -4.51 -26.13
N ASN A 216 -2.44 -3.36 -25.49
CA ASN A 216 -1.27 -2.48 -25.59
C ASN A 216 0.02 -3.13 -25.07
N PHE A 217 -0.05 -3.97 -24.04
CA PHE A 217 1.12 -4.67 -23.52
C PHE A 217 1.46 -5.90 -24.36
N GLU A 218 0.47 -6.56 -24.97
CA GLU A 218 0.72 -7.64 -25.92
C GLU A 218 1.49 -7.13 -27.12
N LYS A 219 1.04 -6.02 -27.69
CA LYS A 219 1.75 -5.37 -28.79
C LYS A 219 3.18 -4.99 -28.40
N LEU A 220 3.38 -4.40 -27.21
CA LEU A 220 4.72 -4.06 -26.73
C LEU A 220 5.62 -5.31 -26.60
N ILE A 221 5.09 -6.43 -26.12
CA ILE A 221 5.83 -7.70 -26.02
C ILE A 221 6.24 -8.21 -27.40
N GLN A 222 5.32 -8.17 -28.39
CA GLN A 222 5.59 -8.54 -29.77
C GLN A 222 6.62 -7.61 -30.43
N ASP A 223 6.44 -6.29 -30.31
CA ASP A 223 7.36 -5.29 -30.88
C ASP A 223 8.79 -5.45 -30.35
N LEU A 224 8.96 -6.04 -29.15
CA LEU A 224 10.26 -6.30 -28.50
C LEU A 224 10.74 -7.75 -28.68
N ASN A 225 10.00 -8.63 -29.37
CA ASN A 225 10.27 -10.07 -29.54
C ASN A 225 10.43 -10.79 -28.18
N LEU A 226 9.53 -10.53 -27.22
CA LEU A 226 9.59 -11.07 -25.86
C LEU A 226 8.52 -12.12 -25.55
N GLU A 227 7.81 -12.66 -26.55
CA GLU A 227 6.67 -13.58 -26.38
C GLU A 227 7.06 -14.87 -25.66
N ASN A 228 8.30 -15.31 -25.81
CA ASN A 228 8.83 -16.49 -25.15
C ASN A 228 9.31 -16.23 -23.70
N ASN A 229 9.45 -14.96 -23.30
CA ASN A 229 10.05 -14.59 -22.02
C ASN A 229 9.10 -13.84 -21.09
N VAL A 230 8.05 -13.19 -21.62
CA VAL A 230 7.10 -12.39 -20.83
C VAL A 230 5.69 -12.92 -21.04
N ARG A 231 5.01 -13.23 -19.94
CA ARG A 231 3.62 -13.72 -20.01
C ARG A 231 2.72 -13.08 -18.96
N PHE A 232 1.51 -12.73 -19.35
CA PHE A 232 0.42 -12.41 -18.45
C PHE A 232 -0.25 -13.69 -17.98
N VAL A 233 -0.31 -13.90 -16.67
CA VAL A 233 -0.90 -15.09 -16.06
C VAL A 233 -2.34 -14.87 -15.57
N GLY A 234 -2.89 -13.68 -15.86
CA GLY A 234 -4.24 -13.30 -15.42
C GLY A 234 -4.29 -12.87 -13.95
N PHE A 235 -5.52 -12.58 -13.51
CA PHE A 235 -5.78 -12.34 -12.09
C PHE A 235 -5.66 -13.67 -11.33
N GLN A 236 -4.95 -13.65 -10.22
CA GLN A 236 -4.75 -14.81 -9.37
C GLN A 236 -5.25 -14.50 -7.96
N GLU A 237 -6.16 -15.30 -7.45
CA GLU A 237 -6.60 -15.22 -6.04
C GLU A 237 -5.47 -15.61 -5.08
N ASN A 238 -4.71 -16.65 -5.46
CA ASN A 238 -3.52 -17.10 -4.75
C ASN A 238 -2.26 -16.92 -5.60
N VAL A 239 -1.42 -15.97 -5.20
CA VAL A 239 -0.14 -15.68 -5.87
C VAL A 239 1.02 -16.52 -5.31
N GLU A 240 0.80 -17.37 -4.33
CA GLU A 240 1.83 -18.13 -3.62
C GLU A 240 2.66 -18.99 -4.56
N ILE A 241 2.00 -19.68 -5.50
CA ILE A 241 2.67 -20.58 -6.46
C ILE A 241 3.68 -19.84 -7.34
N TYR A 242 3.40 -18.58 -7.66
CA TYR A 242 4.31 -17.74 -8.44
C TYR A 242 5.44 -17.22 -7.56
N LEU A 243 5.14 -16.77 -6.33
CA LEU A 243 6.13 -16.23 -5.41
C LEU A 243 7.16 -17.29 -5.00
N LYS A 244 6.75 -18.54 -4.77
CA LYS A 244 7.66 -19.64 -4.45
C LYS A 244 8.71 -19.89 -5.53
N ASN A 245 8.37 -19.64 -6.80
CA ASN A 245 9.23 -19.86 -7.95
C ASN A 245 9.80 -18.57 -8.55
N THR A 246 9.98 -17.54 -7.72
CA THR A 246 10.45 -16.22 -8.17
C THR A 246 11.75 -15.86 -7.47
N SER A 247 12.70 -15.32 -8.22
CA SER A 247 14.00 -14.87 -7.73
C SER A 247 14.14 -13.34 -7.65
N LEU A 248 13.25 -12.59 -8.33
CA LEU A 248 13.27 -11.13 -8.34
C LEU A 248 11.85 -10.58 -8.52
N HIS A 249 11.47 -9.61 -7.70
CA HIS A 249 10.26 -8.82 -7.86
C HIS A 249 10.61 -7.44 -8.41
N ILE A 250 9.84 -6.97 -9.39
CA ILE A 250 9.96 -5.61 -9.92
C ILE A 250 8.67 -4.84 -9.63
N LEU A 251 8.79 -3.69 -8.98
CA LEU A 251 7.70 -2.76 -8.70
C LEU A 251 8.02 -1.39 -9.33
N PRO A 252 7.69 -1.20 -10.61
CA PRO A 252 8.06 0.00 -11.36
C PRO A 252 7.10 1.17 -11.13
N SER A 253 6.21 1.07 -10.15
CA SER A 253 5.14 2.03 -9.88
C SER A 253 5.66 3.46 -9.71
N LEU A 254 4.92 4.43 -10.24
CA LEU A 254 5.16 5.87 -10.04
C LEU A 254 4.90 6.32 -8.61
N SER A 255 3.91 5.73 -7.98
CA SER A 255 3.46 6.09 -6.65
C SER A 255 2.82 4.90 -5.96
N GLU A 256 3.17 4.72 -4.71
CA GLU A 256 2.60 3.72 -3.81
C GLU A 256 2.44 4.33 -2.42
N CYS A 257 1.56 3.73 -1.62
CA CYS A 257 1.46 4.03 -0.20
C CYS A 257 2.04 2.88 0.64
N TYR A 258 1.37 1.74 0.60
CA TYR A 258 1.82 0.50 1.23
C TYR A 258 1.51 -0.67 0.28
N PRO A 259 2.41 -0.94 -0.69
CA PRO A 259 2.15 -1.96 -1.70
C PRO A 259 2.14 -3.36 -1.07
N MET A 260 0.96 -4.00 -1.05
CA MET A 260 0.77 -5.34 -0.51
C MET A 260 1.68 -6.36 -1.20
N VAL A 261 1.82 -6.23 -2.52
CA VAL A 261 2.67 -7.10 -3.34
C VAL A 261 4.15 -7.06 -2.93
N LEU A 262 4.64 -5.90 -2.48
CA LEU A 262 6.01 -5.78 -1.96
C LEU A 262 6.16 -6.48 -0.61
N SER A 263 5.17 -6.34 0.28
CA SER A 263 5.17 -7.07 1.56
C SER A 263 5.10 -8.58 1.35
N GLU A 264 4.32 -9.03 0.37
CA GLU A 264 4.20 -10.43 -0.02
C GLU A 264 5.54 -10.96 -0.57
N ALA A 265 6.15 -10.28 -1.53
CA ALA A 265 7.47 -10.67 -2.05
C ALA A 265 8.52 -10.77 -0.94
N LYS A 266 8.55 -9.81 -0.02
CA LYS A 266 9.49 -9.82 1.11
C LYS A 266 9.28 -10.98 2.08
N ILE A 267 8.04 -11.38 2.35
CA ILE A 267 7.75 -12.55 3.19
C ILE A 267 8.32 -13.82 2.57
N PHE A 268 8.28 -13.93 1.24
CA PHE A 268 8.90 -15.04 0.51
C PHE A 268 10.43 -14.89 0.37
N GLY A 269 11.04 -13.85 0.93
CA GLY A 269 12.47 -13.63 0.84
C GLY A 269 12.93 -13.23 -0.58
N ILE A 270 12.06 -12.62 -1.37
CA ILE A 270 12.35 -12.21 -2.73
C ILE A 270 12.88 -10.77 -2.73
N PRO A 271 14.10 -10.51 -3.26
CA PRO A 271 14.58 -9.15 -3.45
C PRO A 271 13.71 -8.38 -4.44
N SER A 272 13.69 -7.05 -4.32
CA SER A 272 12.83 -6.21 -5.15
C SER A 272 13.57 -5.03 -5.75
N ILE A 273 13.26 -4.67 -7.00
CA ILE A 273 13.65 -3.40 -7.62
C ILE A 273 12.46 -2.45 -7.59
N LEU A 274 12.68 -1.23 -7.08
CA LEU A 274 11.68 -0.17 -6.95
C LEU A 274 12.08 1.06 -7.76
N CYS A 275 11.12 1.78 -8.34
CA CYS A 275 11.36 3.05 -9.03
C CYS A 275 11.07 4.23 -8.10
N GLY A 276 12.10 4.78 -7.45
CA GLY A 276 12.01 5.99 -6.63
C GLY A 276 11.00 5.92 -5.48
N LEU A 277 10.81 4.75 -4.89
CA LEU A 277 9.85 4.51 -3.82
C LEU A 277 10.55 4.39 -2.45
N ASP A 278 11.60 5.16 -2.23
CA ASP A 278 12.42 5.17 -1.01
C ASP A 278 11.67 5.66 0.24
N HIS A 279 10.56 6.39 0.07
CA HIS A 279 9.69 6.88 1.12
C HIS A 279 8.80 5.81 1.77
N LEU A 280 8.68 4.64 1.16
CA LEU A 280 7.81 3.58 1.68
C LEU A 280 8.35 2.98 2.98
N ALA A 281 7.45 2.60 3.87
CA ALA A 281 7.81 1.83 5.06
C ALA A 281 8.51 0.50 4.72
N LEU A 282 8.23 -0.05 3.53
CA LEU A 282 8.78 -1.30 3.02
C LEU A 282 10.03 -1.11 2.14
N ALA A 283 10.53 0.11 1.96
CA ALA A 283 11.68 0.37 1.08
C ALA A 283 13.00 -0.14 1.63
N LYS A 284 13.11 -0.36 2.94
CA LYS A 284 14.34 -0.85 3.58
C LYS A 284 14.36 -2.39 3.65
N GLY A 285 15.55 -2.97 3.46
CA GLY A 285 15.80 -4.42 3.53
C GLY A 285 15.44 -5.16 2.25
N GLY A 286 16.43 -5.63 1.53
CA GLY A 286 16.28 -6.45 0.32
C GLY A 286 15.69 -5.73 -0.88
N THR A 287 15.82 -4.39 -0.96
CA THR A 287 15.35 -3.60 -2.09
C THR A 287 16.51 -2.83 -2.74
N VAL A 288 16.47 -2.73 -4.06
CA VAL A 288 17.30 -1.83 -4.87
C VAL A 288 16.38 -0.75 -5.43
N ILE A 289 16.76 0.51 -5.28
CA ILE A 289 15.96 1.65 -5.73
C ILE A 289 16.65 2.35 -6.88
N ILE A 290 15.97 2.46 -8.01
CA ILE A 290 16.42 3.23 -9.18
C ILE A 290 15.64 4.54 -9.26
N TYR A 291 16.30 5.61 -9.72
CA TYR A 291 15.74 6.97 -9.71
C TYR A 291 15.58 7.60 -11.08
N ASP A 292 15.92 6.88 -12.15
CA ASP A 292 15.95 7.44 -13.50
C ASP A 292 14.82 6.96 -14.42
N ASP A 293 13.97 6.05 -13.96
CA ASP A 293 12.88 5.47 -14.77
C ASP A 293 13.36 4.91 -16.13
N ASN A 294 14.60 4.45 -16.17
CA ASN A 294 15.23 3.95 -17.39
C ASN A 294 15.17 2.41 -17.41
N PRO A 295 14.61 1.80 -18.49
CA PRO A 295 14.60 0.35 -18.65
C PRO A 295 16.00 -0.28 -18.61
N ASP A 296 17.03 0.39 -19.14
CA ASP A 296 18.40 -0.13 -19.18
C ASP A 296 19.03 -0.16 -17.78
N THR A 297 18.77 0.88 -16.96
CA THR A 297 19.19 0.88 -15.54
C THR A 297 18.50 -0.23 -14.77
N MET A 298 17.19 -0.43 -15.01
CA MET A 298 16.44 -1.52 -14.41
C MET A 298 16.98 -2.89 -14.82
N ALA A 299 17.27 -3.07 -16.11
CA ALA A 299 17.87 -4.30 -16.64
C ALA A 299 19.24 -4.57 -15.99
N LYS A 300 20.10 -3.55 -15.92
CA LYS A 300 21.44 -3.66 -15.30
C LYS A 300 21.37 -4.14 -13.85
N GLU A 301 20.50 -3.55 -13.04
CA GLU A 301 20.35 -3.97 -11.64
C GLU A 301 19.68 -5.35 -11.53
N ALA A 302 18.73 -5.68 -12.41
CA ALA A 302 18.14 -7.01 -12.46
C ALA A 302 19.19 -8.08 -12.82
N ILE A 303 20.01 -7.86 -13.83
CA ILE A 303 21.09 -8.77 -14.25
C ILE A 303 22.08 -8.98 -13.11
N LYS A 304 22.49 -7.90 -12.43
CA LYS A 304 23.41 -7.98 -11.28
C LYS A 304 22.85 -8.88 -10.17
N ILE A 305 21.56 -8.74 -9.85
CA ILE A 305 20.89 -9.58 -8.84
C ILE A 305 20.76 -11.02 -9.36
N MET A 306 20.31 -11.19 -10.60
CA MET A 306 20.00 -12.52 -11.13
C MET A 306 21.24 -13.37 -11.41
N ARG A 307 22.36 -12.78 -11.82
CA ARG A 307 23.63 -13.51 -12.05
C ARG A 307 24.40 -13.85 -10.78
N ASN A 308 24.20 -13.11 -9.69
CA ASN A 308 24.93 -13.32 -8.44
C ASN A 308 24.00 -13.91 -7.37
N TYR A 309 24.05 -15.23 -7.21
CA TYR A 309 23.22 -15.95 -6.24
C TYR A 309 23.45 -15.49 -4.79
N GLU A 310 24.69 -15.30 -4.38
CA GLU A 310 25.01 -14.89 -3.01
C GLU A 310 24.48 -13.47 -2.71
N TYR A 311 24.61 -12.56 -3.68
CA TYR A 311 24.05 -11.22 -3.55
C TYR A 311 22.53 -11.26 -3.51
N ARG A 312 21.90 -12.06 -4.37
CA ARG A 312 20.45 -12.26 -4.41
C ARG A 312 19.93 -12.85 -3.11
N LYS A 313 20.62 -13.87 -2.58
CA LYS A 313 20.30 -14.52 -1.30
C LYS A 313 20.45 -13.57 -0.11
N LYS A 314 21.51 -12.77 -0.09
CA LYS A 314 21.69 -11.71 0.90
C LYS A 314 20.51 -10.74 0.92
N LEU A 315 20.14 -10.19 -0.25
CA LEU A 315 19.00 -9.30 -0.37
C LEU A 315 17.68 -9.99 0.04
N GLY A 316 17.48 -11.25 -0.34
CA GLY A 316 16.32 -12.04 0.03
C GLY A 316 16.19 -12.21 1.55
N ASN A 317 17.29 -12.50 2.23
CA ASN A 317 17.35 -12.60 3.69
C ASN A 317 17.02 -11.25 4.35
N GLU A 318 17.58 -10.16 3.86
CA GLU A 318 17.28 -8.81 4.33
C GLU A 318 15.79 -8.45 4.13
N ALA A 319 15.22 -8.84 2.97
CA ALA A 319 13.80 -8.64 2.68
C ALA A 319 12.93 -9.32 3.73
N ARG A 320 13.16 -10.63 3.96
CA ARG A 320 12.39 -11.41 4.93
C ARG A 320 12.59 -10.91 6.36
N GLU A 321 13.82 -10.61 6.75
CA GLU A 321 14.13 -10.09 8.09
C GLU A 321 13.37 -8.80 8.38
N SER A 322 13.27 -7.90 7.39
CA SER A 322 12.52 -6.63 7.52
C SER A 322 11.05 -6.83 7.89
N MET A 323 10.47 -7.99 7.55
CA MET A 323 9.07 -8.32 7.82
C MET A 323 8.81 -8.88 9.23
N LYS A 324 9.83 -9.26 10.00
CA LYS A 324 9.65 -9.82 11.36
C LYS A 324 8.85 -8.92 12.29
N LYS A 325 9.07 -7.62 12.21
CA LYS A 325 8.36 -6.61 13.04
C LYS A 325 6.95 -6.28 12.51
N LEU A 326 6.60 -6.82 11.33
CA LEU A 326 5.34 -6.58 10.64
C LEU A 326 4.48 -7.84 10.53
N LYS A 327 4.74 -8.85 11.37
CA LYS A 327 3.93 -10.07 11.44
C LYS A 327 2.48 -9.74 11.78
N ASN A 328 1.54 -10.49 11.21
CA ASN A 328 0.11 -10.29 11.38
C ASN A 328 -0.33 -10.28 12.85
N ASN A 329 0.24 -11.14 13.70
CA ASN A 329 -0.06 -11.15 15.13
C ASN A 329 0.37 -9.84 15.84
N ILE A 330 1.47 -9.21 15.42
CA ILE A 330 1.94 -7.94 15.97
C ILE A 330 1.00 -6.81 15.50
N ILE A 331 0.66 -6.79 14.22
CA ILE A 331 -0.25 -5.80 13.65
C ILE A 331 -1.65 -5.94 14.26
N GLY A 332 -2.17 -7.16 14.41
CA GLY A 332 -3.46 -7.41 15.03
C GLY A 332 -3.52 -6.92 16.48
N LYS A 333 -2.47 -7.15 17.29
CA LYS A 333 -2.37 -6.61 18.65
C LYS A 333 -2.36 -5.08 18.69
N LYS A 334 -1.66 -4.42 17.75
CA LYS A 334 -1.67 -2.95 17.63
C LYS A 334 -3.06 -2.43 17.29
N TRP A 335 -3.75 -3.05 16.34
CA TRP A 335 -5.13 -2.71 16.00
C TRP A 335 -6.08 -2.88 17.19
N ALA A 336 -6.00 -4.01 17.89
CA ALA A 336 -6.83 -4.26 19.07
C ALA A 336 -6.58 -3.22 20.18
N LYS A 337 -5.31 -2.86 20.45
CA LYS A 337 -4.94 -1.79 21.39
C LYS A 337 -5.52 -0.45 20.96
N LEU A 338 -5.38 -0.08 19.69
CA LEU A 338 -5.94 1.16 19.13
C LEU A 338 -7.46 1.23 19.33
N LEU A 339 -8.19 0.20 18.90
CA LEU A 339 -9.65 0.19 18.98
C LEU A 339 -10.15 0.27 20.43
N LYS A 340 -9.50 -0.45 21.36
CA LYS A 340 -9.82 -0.38 22.80
C LYS A 340 -9.58 1.03 23.36
N SER A 341 -8.46 1.66 23.00
CA SER A 341 -8.12 3.03 23.40
C SER A 341 -9.11 4.05 22.82
N VAL A 342 -9.41 3.94 21.53
CA VAL A 342 -10.40 4.81 20.86
C VAL A 342 -11.78 4.66 21.53
N TYR A 343 -12.22 3.42 21.78
CA TYR A 343 -13.53 3.16 22.44
C TYR A 343 -13.64 3.81 23.82
N LYS A 344 -12.61 3.67 24.63
CA LYS A 344 -12.57 4.29 25.98
C LYS A 344 -12.41 5.81 25.94
N GLY A 345 -11.98 6.37 24.81
CA GLY A 345 -11.61 7.78 24.70
C GLY A 345 -10.32 8.13 25.44
N ASP A 346 -9.46 7.13 25.64
CA ASP A 346 -8.21 7.24 26.34
C ASP A 346 -7.19 8.01 25.51
N LYS A 347 -7.08 9.31 25.83
CA LYS A 347 -6.16 10.23 25.15
C LYS A 347 -4.70 9.88 25.38
N GLN A 348 -4.37 9.33 26.55
CA GLN A 348 -2.99 9.00 26.91
C GLN A 348 -2.48 7.83 26.09
N SER A 349 -3.22 6.72 26.04
CA SER A 349 -2.86 5.56 25.20
C SER A 349 -2.83 5.92 23.72
N TYR A 350 -3.72 6.80 23.25
CA TYR A 350 -3.68 7.28 21.87
C TYR A 350 -2.42 8.10 21.60
N LYS A 351 -2.06 9.00 22.51
CA LYS A 351 -0.85 9.81 22.44
C LYS A 351 0.41 8.92 22.44
N GLU A 352 0.46 7.88 23.26
CA GLU A 352 1.55 6.91 23.27
C GLU A 352 1.67 6.14 21.95
N LEU A 353 0.54 5.70 21.37
CA LEU A 353 0.50 5.05 20.06
C LEU A 353 0.95 5.99 18.94
N SER A 354 0.61 7.27 19.01
CA SER A 354 1.01 8.27 18.03
C SER A 354 2.44 8.77 18.25
N SER A 355 2.94 8.81 19.49
CA SER A 355 4.28 9.29 19.82
C SER A 355 5.34 8.21 19.77
N GLY A 356 4.99 6.95 20.05
CA GLY A 356 5.92 5.81 20.01
C GLY A 356 6.38 5.45 18.59
N ASN A 357 5.70 5.98 17.57
CA ASN A 357 6.09 5.85 16.18
C ASN A 357 6.81 7.10 15.62
N LYS A 358 7.21 8.02 16.48
CA LYS A 358 8.21 9.03 16.11
C LYS A 358 9.55 8.32 15.91
N ASN A 359 9.59 7.41 14.92
CA ASN A 359 10.81 7.16 14.21
C ASN A 359 11.17 8.54 13.64
N LYS A 360 12.01 9.23 14.37
CA LYS A 360 12.65 10.42 13.89
C LYS A 360 13.41 10.00 12.64
N ILE A 361 12.73 10.03 11.49
CA ILE A 361 13.47 10.13 10.25
C ILE A 361 14.32 11.36 10.50
N ASN A 362 15.63 11.18 10.51
CA ASN A 362 16.55 12.29 10.61
C ASN A 362 16.12 13.32 9.57
N GLU A 363 16.11 14.58 9.94
CA GLU A 363 15.69 15.69 9.06
C GLU A 363 16.42 15.63 7.71
N GLU A 364 17.69 15.26 7.72
CA GLU A 364 18.51 15.05 6.53
C GLU A 364 17.99 13.89 5.66
N GLU A 365 17.63 12.74 6.25
CA GLU A 365 17.04 11.60 5.54
C GLU A 365 15.66 11.97 4.95
N ALA A 366 14.83 12.70 5.69
CA ALA A 366 13.53 13.17 5.22
C ALA A 366 13.67 14.15 4.05
N ASN A 367 14.59 15.10 4.15
CA ASN A 367 14.89 16.05 3.09
C ASN A 367 15.45 15.35 1.84
N LYS A 368 16.33 14.37 2.02
CA LYS A 368 16.87 13.56 0.91
C LYS A 368 15.75 12.81 0.18
N ILE A 369 14.85 12.15 0.91
CA ILE A 369 13.71 11.42 0.33
C ILE A 369 12.80 12.41 -0.43
N LEU A 370 12.46 13.56 0.17
CA LEU A 370 11.63 14.56 -0.48
C LEU A 370 12.29 15.13 -1.74
N ASN A 371 13.58 15.42 -1.70
CA ASN A 371 14.33 15.93 -2.85
C ASN A 371 14.41 14.89 -3.97
N ASN A 372 14.64 13.62 -3.65
CA ASN A 372 14.61 12.53 -4.62
C ASN A 372 13.23 12.42 -5.29
N GLN A 373 12.17 12.46 -4.51
CA GLN A 373 10.79 12.43 -5.03
C GLN A 373 10.50 13.65 -5.90
N LEU A 374 10.97 14.82 -5.50
CA LEU A 374 10.86 16.05 -6.28
C LEU A 374 11.54 15.93 -7.64
N HIS A 375 12.77 15.46 -7.64
CA HIS A 375 13.56 15.28 -8.86
C HIS A 375 12.86 14.31 -9.81
N LEU A 376 12.35 13.20 -9.32
CA LEU A 376 11.57 12.25 -10.10
C LEU A 376 10.30 12.86 -10.69
N PHE A 377 9.53 13.60 -9.90
CA PHE A 377 8.33 14.27 -10.37
C PHE A 377 8.63 15.34 -11.44
N GLN A 378 9.71 16.08 -11.27
CA GLN A 378 10.17 17.08 -12.26
C GLN A 378 10.58 16.42 -13.58
N LYS A 379 11.29 15.29 -13.53
CA LYS A 379 11.71 14.53 -14.70
C LYS A 379 10.53 13.91 -15.44
N ARG A 380 9.57 13.38 -14.70
CA ARG A 380 8.39 12.69 -15.23
C ARG A 380 7.34 13.62 -15.83
N ASN A 381 7.34 14.90 -15.43
CA ASN A 381 6.33 15.84 -15.92
C ASN A 381 6.86 17.29 -16.02
N PRO A 382 7.39 17.70 -17.19
CA PRO A 382 7.99 19.01 -17.40
C PRO A 382 7.06 20.19 -17.10
N LEU A 383 5.73 20.03 -17.30
CA LEU A 383 4.72 21.07 -17.02
C LEU A 383 4.56 21.38 -15.52
N PHE A 384 5.00 20.47 -14.64
CA PHE A 384 4.92 20.65 -13.17
C PHE A 384 6.20 21.22 -12.55
N ARG A 385 7.26 21.44 -13.32
CA ARG A 385 8.56 21.92 -12.80
C ARG A 385 8.48 23.18 -11.93
N GLN A 386 7.68 24.15 -12.29
CA GLN A 386 7.62 25.44 -11.59
C GLN A 386 6.71 25.44 -10.36
N ILE A 387 5.58 24.74 -10.45
CA ILE A 387 4.54 24.74 -9.41
C ILE A 387 4.98 23.90 -8.20
N THR A 388 5.67 22.80 -8.43
CA THR A 388 6.05 21.85 -7.37
C THR A 388 7.23 22.37 -6.52
N LEU A 389 8.21 23.04 -7.13
CA LEU A 389 9.36 23.64 -6.44
C LEU A 389 8.95 24.70 -5.42
N ASN A 390 8.04 25.60 -5.80
CA ASN A 390 7.57 26.66 -4.90
C ASN A 390 6.77 26.12 -3.73
N ASN A 391 6.13 24.98 -3.89
CA ASN A 391 5.28 24.41 -2.85
C ASN A 391 6.02 23.50 -1.90
N LEU A 392 7.03 22.78 -2.35
CA LEU A 392 7.84 21.95 -1.47
C LEU A 392 8.89 22.78 -0.71
N LYS A 393 9.36 23.90 -1.28
CA LYS A 393 10.16 24.89 -0.52
C LYS A 393 9.38 25.54 0.62
N GLN A 394 8.04 25.64 0.54
CA GLN A 394 7.19 26.05 1.64
C GLN A 394 7.08 24.98 2.74
N TYR A 395 7.54 23.77 2.47
CA TYR A 395 7.42 22.58 3.33
C TYR A 395 8.76 21.90 3.63
N SER A 396 9.88 22.65 3.48
CA SER A 396 11.17 22.20 4.04
C SER A 396 11.00 21.95 5.54
N PHE A 397 11.49 20.80 5.99
CA PHE A 397 11.51 20.44 7.41
C PHE A 397 12.34 21.44 8.21
#